data_ae2c638eb6f1e1cf6ea86f43df460b76
#
_entry.id   ae2c638eb6f1e1cf6ea86f43df460b76
#
_cell.length_a   1.000
_cell.length_b   1.000
_cell.length_c   1.000
_cell.angle_alpha   90.00
_cell.angle_beta   90.00
_cell.angle_gamma   90.00
#
_symmetry.space_group_name_H-M   'P 1'
#
loop_
_entity.id
_entity.type
_entity.pdbx_description
1 polymer ?
#
loop_
_entity_poly.entity_id
_entity_poly.type
_entity_poly.pdbx_seq_one_letter_code
_entity_poly.pdbx_strand_id
1 'polypeptide(L)'
;MAYTSRLLNAIPGIRHAFLDVHETAAFPYAELAPVKLVHGNEVHHYQQPLPTRPHADAVFTAVAGQKVGVVTADCLPLLIASRDGRFVCSVHAGWQGLASGIVDNSLACFRQQGVALADLVIAVGPHIHPCCYEVSAAFYQQLLDQPGGDRVARHRQRLFHSRSGPVSDALKAAARGSDNLWFDLRAFAEAIFAEAGVSPASVEWLGSCTYCTPKSLGSYRRRTHFPAPKSFQYSWILREA
;
A
#
# COMPACT_ATOMS: atom_id res chain seq x y z
N MET A 1 9.08 0.21 -16.33
CA MET A 1 8.03 1.16 -16.82
C MET A 1 7.04 1.35 -15.69
N ALA A 2 6.80 2.59 -15.28
CA ALA A 2 5.88 2.95 -14.20
C ALA A 2 4.45 2.48 -14.49
N TYR A 3 3.73 2.10 -13.43
CA TYR A 3 2.29 1.87 -13.50
C TYR A 3 1.57 3.19 -13.21
N THR A 4 0.51 3.48 -13.94
CA THR A 4 -0.36 4.64 -13.73
C THR A 4 -1.82 4.21 -13.68
N SER A 5 -2.61 4.89 -12.87
CA SER A 5 -4.05 4.65 -12.71
C SER A 5 -4.85 5.46 -13.72
N ARG A 6 -5.76 4.80 -14.43
CA ARG A 6 -6.70 5.49 -15.31
C ARG A 6 -7.66 6.39 -14.53
N LEU A 7 -8.06 5.92 -13.35
CA LEU A 7 -8.99 6.66 -12.51
C LEU A 7 -8.36 7.95 -11.97
N LEU A 8 -7.10 7.90 -11.52
CA LEU A 8 -6.38 9.10 -11.07
C LEU A 8 -6.02 10.02 -12.25
N ASN A 9 -5.68 9.45 -13.42
CA ASN A 9 -5.42 10.25 -14.63
C ASN A 9 -6.65 11.01 -15.13
N ALA A 10 -7.86 10.56 -14.78
CA ALA A 10 -9.10 11.24 -15.13
C ALA A 10 -9.39 12.48 -14.25
N ILE A 11 -8.63 12.71 -13.19
CA ILE A 11 -8.78 13.89 -12.32
C ILE A 11 -7.83 14.99 -12.82
N PRO A 12 -8.34 16.12 -13.28
CA PRO A 12 -7.50 17.24 -13.73
C PRO A 12 -6.53 17.70 -12.63
N GLY A 13 -5.28 17.95 -12.99
CA GLY A 13 -4.26 18.43 -12.08
C GLY A 13 -3.68 17.36 -11.14
N ILE A 14 -4.08 16.09 -11.22
CA ILE A 14 -3.47 15.01 -10.45
C ILE A 14 -2.40 14.31 -11.29
N ARG A 15 -1.20 14.23 -10.72
CA ARG A 15 -0.08 13.46 -11.28
C ARG A 15 0.38 12.39 -10.29
N HIS A 16 0.70 11.22 -10.79
CA HIS A 16 1.10 10.10 -9.94
C HIS A 16 1.90 9.07 -10.73
N ALA A 17 2.63 8.23 -10.01
CA ALA A 17 3.26 7.04 -10.56
C ALA A 17 3.54 6.00 -9.46
N PHE A 18 3.47 4.74 -9.83
CA PHE A 18 4.07 3.62 -9.12
C PHE A 18 5.29 3.19 -9.91
N LEU A 19 6.48 3.55 -9.44
CA LEU A 19 7.74 3.34 -10.15
C LEU A 19 8.18 1.88 -10.06
N ASP A 20 8.91 1.41 -11.04
CA ASP A 20 9.65 0.17 -10.95
C ASP A 20 11.03 0.40 -10.26
N VAL A 21 11.82 -0.66 -10.07
CA VAL A 21 13.13 -0.55 -9.41
C VAL A 21 14.13 0.29 -10.21
N HIS A 22 14.01 0.34 -11.54
CA HIS A 22 14.91 1.09 -12.41
C HIS A 22 14.62 2.57 -12.37
N GLU A 23 13.34 2.93 -12.44
CA GLU A 23 12.87 4.30 -12.31
C GLU A 23 13.09 4.83 -10.89
N THR A 24 12.88 3.99 -9.88
CA THR A 24 13.17 4.30 -8.47
C THR A 24 14.64 4.68 -8.26
N ALA A 25 15.57 4.00 -8.92
CA ALA A 25 17.00 4.29 -8.79
C ALA A 25 17.38 5.69 -9.33
N ALA A 26 16.62 6.22 -10.28
CA ALA A 26 16.82 7.55 -10.87
C ALA A 26 15.93 8.62 -10.22
N PHE A 27 15.00 8.24 -9.33
CA PHE A 27 14.03 9.16 -8.75
C PHE A 27 14.65 10.01 -7.64
N PRO A 28 14.50 11.35 -7.69
CA PRO A 28 15.06 12.23 -6.68
C PRO A 28 14.22 12.18 -5.39
N TYR A 29 14.61 11.32 -4.46
CA TYR A 29 13.90 11.11 -3.19
C TYR A 29 13.64 12.41 -2.41
N ALA A 30 14.51 13.42 -2.54
CA ALA A 30 14.37 14.71 -1.88
C ALA A 30 13.12 15.50 -2.31
N GLU A 31 12.48 15.12 -3.43
CA GLU A 31 11.23 15.73 -3.88
C GLU A 31 10.00 15.24 -3.10
N LEU A 32 10.12 14.13 -2.39
CA LEU A 32 9.03 13.63 -1.55
C LEU A 32 8.97 14.35 -0.21
N ALA A 33 7.76 14.64 0.26
CA ALA A 33 7.56 15.08 1.64
C ALA A 33 8.15 14.02 2.60
N PRO A 34 9.10 14.39 3.46
CA PRO A 34 9.90 13.43 4.20
C PRO A 34 9.13 12.84 5.39
N VAL A 35 8.95 11.54 5.40
CA VAL A 35 8.46 10.77 6.56
C VAL A 35 9.35 9.57 6.84
N LYS A 36 9.30 9.02 8.04
CA LYS A 36 9.94 7.76 8.40
C LYS A 36 8.86 6.71 8.57
N LEU A 37 8.79 5.76 7.64
CA LEU A 37 7.86 4.66 7.69
C LEU A 37 8.19 3.72 8.85
N VAL A 38 7.21 3.37 9.66
CA VAL A 38 7.36 2.56 10.89
C VAL A 38 6.37 1.38 10.94
N HIS A 39 5.61 1.15 9.86
CA HIS A 39 4.53 0.16 9.76
C HIS A 39 3.39 0.41 10.77
N GLY A 40 3.18 1.68 11.12
CA GLY A 40 2.14 2.15 12.03
C GLY A 40 0.88 2.60 11.30
N ASN A 41 0.10 3.44 11.99
CA ASN A 41 -1.17 3.98 11.51
C ASN A 41 -1.24 5.51 11.50
N GLU A 42 -0.13 6.19 11.73
CA GLU A 42 -0.07 7.65 11.74
C GLU A 42 -0.08 8.22 10.32
N VAL A 43 -0.87 9.30 10.14
CA VAL A 43 -0.95 10.08 8.91
C VAL A 43 -0.35 11.45 9.16
N HIS A 44 0.71 11.79 8.44
CA HIS A 44 1.30 13.12 8.48
C HIS A 44 0.53 14.08 7.58
N HIS A 45 -0.02 15.16 8.15
CA HIS A 45 -0.61 16.26 7.40
C HIS A 45 0.49 17.23 6.95
N TYR A 46 0.95 17.09 5.71
CA TYR A 46 1.97 17.96 5.16
C TYR A 46 1.39 19.32 4.76
N GLN A 47 1.93 20.39 5.33
CA GLN A 47 1.59 21.78 4.99
C GLN A 47 2.84 22.57 4.58
N GLN A 48 3.98 22.25 5.14
CA GLN A 48 5.27 22.86 4.88
C GLN A 48 6.42 21.92 5.26
N PRO A 49 7.63 22.15 4.75
CA PRO A 49 8.79 21.35 5.15
C PRO A 49 9.01 21.39 6.66
N LEU A 50 9.36 20.25 7.23
CA LEU A 50 9.71 20.11 8.63
C LEU A 50 11.23 19.88 8.76
N PRO A 51 11.85 20.33 9.88
CA PRO A 51 13.28 20.11 10.13
C PRO A 51 13.62 18.64 10.38
N THR A 52 12.63 17.84 10.76
CA THR A 52 12.78 16.42 11.05
C THR A 52 11.75 15.61 10.28
N ARG A 53 12.04 14.33 10.06
CA ARG A 53 11.10 13.38 9.45
C ARG A 53 10.13 12.85 10.50
N PRO A 54 8.83 13.17 10.46
CA PRO A 54 7.87 12.56 11.36
C PRO A 54 7.77 11.05 11.10
N HIS A 55 7.48 10.29 12.15
CA HIS A 55 7.11 8.88 12.03
C HIS A 55 5.67 8.81 11.53
N ALA A 56 5.49 8.36 10.31
CA ALA A 56 4.16 8.19 9.72
C ALA A 56 4.23 7.22 8.54
N ASP A 57 3.15 6.51 8.31
CA ASP A 57 3.02 5.57 7.19
C ASP A 57 2.07 6.10 6.10
N ALA A 58 1.53 7.30 6.28
CA ALA A 58 0.82 8.03 5.24
C ALA A 58 1.16 9.53 5.28
N VAL A 59 1.03 10.18 4.12
CA VAL A 59 1.18 11.63 3.98
C VAL A 59 -0.03 12.19 3.23
N PHE A 60 -0.78 13.05 3.89
CA PHE A 60 -1.93 13.76 3.35
C PHE A 60 -1.57 15.24 3.10
N THR A 61 -2.01 15.81 1.99
CA THR A 61 -1.76 17.23 1.70
C THR A 61 -2.80 17.86 0.77
N ALA A 62 -2.94 19.19 0.90
CA ALA A 62 -3.59 20.07 -0.04
C ALA A 62 -2.59 21.01 -0.75
N VAL A 63 -1.30 20.89 -0.47
CA VAL A 63 -0.26 21.78 -1.03
C VAL A 63 -0.02 21.44 -2.49
N ALA A 64 -0.21 22.41 -3.37
CA ALA A 64 0.03 22.25 -4.80
C ALA A 64 1.53 22.08 -5.10
N GLY A 65 1.85 21.23 -6.07
CA GLY A 65 3.22 20.96 -6.49
C GLY A 65 4.04 20.07 -5.57
N GLN A 66 3.57 19.82 -4.31
CA GLN A 66 4.26 18.93 -3.40
C GLN A 66 3.98 17.47 -3.72
N LYS A 67 5.03 16.71 -4.00
CA LYS A 67 4.94 15.25 -4.09
C LYS A 67 4.88 14.63 -2.70
N VAL A 68 3.85 13.80 -2.48
CA VAL A 68 3.79 12.90 -1.33
C VAL A 68 3.94 11.47 -1.82
N GLY A 69 4.64 10.64 -1.07
CA GLY A 69 4.93 9.29 -1.56
C GLY A 69 5.42 8.35 -0.49
N VAL A 70 5.43 7.06 -0.83
CA VAL A 70 5.87 5.97 0.02
C VAL A 70 6.85 5.06 -0.71
N VAL A 71 7.63 4.32 0.05
CA VAL A 71 8.52 3.27 -0.46
C VAL A 71 8.01 1.91 -0.03
N THR A 72 7.94 0.98 -0.96
CA THR A 72 7.45 -0.38 -0.68
C THR A 72 8.38 -1.44 -1.27
N ALA A 73 8.36 -2.60 -0.62
CA ALA A 73 8.88 -3.87 -1.13
C ALA A 73 8.00 -4.95 -0.50
N ASP A 74 6.88 -5.27 -1.14
CA ASP A 74 5.78 -6.17 -0.76
C ASP A 74 4.55 -5.52 -0.13
N CYS A 75 4.69 -4.47 0.71
CA CYS A 75 3.53 -3.78 1.28
C CYS A 75 2.70 -3.09 0.20
N LEU A 76 1.42 -2.85 0.47
CA LEU A 76 0.51 -2.10 -0.40
C LEU A 76 0.87 -0.61 -0.44
N PRO A 77 1.23 -0.03 -1.58
CA PRO A 77 1.21 1.42 -1.76
C PRO A 77 -0.19 1.85 -2.23
N LEU A 78 -0.82 2.80 -1.52
CA LEU A 78 -2.06 3.41 -1.96
C LEU A 78 -1.80 4.87 -2.31
N LEU A 79 -2.38 5.32 -3.42
CA LEU A 79 -2.43 6.73 -3.81
C LEU A 79 -3.91 7.13 -3.89
N ILE A 80 -4.30 8.13 -3.12
CA ILE A 80 -5.69 8.57 -2.96
C ILE A 80 -5.80 10.03 -3.36
N ALA A 81 -6.83 10.36 -4.14
CA ALA A 81 -7.17 11.74 -4.46
C ALA A 81 -8.67 11.99 -4.28
N SER A 82 -9.04 13.21 -3.89
CA SER A 82 -10.41 13.69 -4.05
C SER A 82 -10.71 13.96 -5.52
N ARG A 83 -11.94 13.70 -5.99
CA ARG A 83 -12.35 13.89 -7.39
C ARG A 83 -12.25 15.33 -7.86
N ASP A 84 -12.32 16.28 -6.95
CA ASP A 84 -12.10 17.71 -7.24
C ASP A 84 -10.63 18.12 -7.30
N GLY A 85 -9.69 17.18 -7.10
CA GLY A 85 -8.26 17.40 -7.17
C GLY A 85 -7.65 18.23 -6.04
N ARG A 86 -8.42 18.58 -4.98
CA ARG A 86 -7.93 19.45 -3.90
C ARG A 86 -7.02 18.76 -2.92
N PHE A 87 -7.21 17.47 -2.69
CA PHE A 87 -6.50 16.70 -1.66
C PHE A 87 -5.92 15.43 -2.22
N VAL A 88 -4.70 15.12 -1.80
CA VAL A 88 -4.01 13.86 -2.14
C VAL A 88 -3.43 13.21 -0.89
N CYS A 89 -3.32 11.89 -0.93
CA CYS A 89 -2.70 11.11 0.13
C CYS A 89 -1.92 9.93 -0.46
N SER A 90 -0.73 9.67 0.08
CA SER A 90 0.04 8.45 -0.17
C SER A 90 0.08 7.61 1.10
N VAL A 91 -0.13 6.29 0.99
CA VAL A 91 -0.24 5.38 2.14
C VAL A 91 0.65 4.16 1.94
N HIS A 92 1.48 3.87 2.92
CA HIS A 92 2.20 2.61 3.07
C HIS A 92 1.39 1.67 3.96
N ALA A 93 0.81 0.63 3.38
CA ALA A 93 -0.05 -0.29 4.09
C ALA A 93 0.53 -1.72 4.09
N GLY A 94 1.41 -1.99 5.03
CA GLY A 94 1.79 -3.36 5.39
C GLY A 94 0.70 -4.01 6.25
N TRP A 95 0.85 -5.30 6.58
CA TRP A 95 -0.13 -6.00 7.40
C TRP A 95 -0.37 -5.35 8.78
N GLN A 96 0.69 -4.83 9.41
CA GLN A 96 0.60 -4.12 10.70
C GLN A 96 -0.20 -2.82 10.54
N GLY A 97 0.14 -2.02 9.53
CA GLY A 97 -0.57 -0.77 9.23
C GLY A 97 -2.05 -1.01 8.92
N LEU A 98 -2.39 -2.03 8.10
CA LEU A 98 -3.77 -2.41 7.82
C LEU A 98 -4.51 -2.80 9.10
N ALA A 99 -3.91 -3.66 9.91
CA ALA A 99 -4.52 -4.13 11.16
C ALA A 99 -4.60 -3.08 12.26
N SER A 100 -3.72 -2.06 12.24
CA SER A 100 -3.76 -0.93 13.17
C SER A 100 -4.59 0.26 12.69
N GLY A 101 -5.10 0.24 11.42
CA GLY A 101 -6.05 1.22 10.92
C GLY A 101 -5.45 2.35 10.09
N ILE A 102 -4.29 2.16 9.42
CA ILE A 102 -3.69 3.21 8.57
C ILE A 102 -4.63 3.69 7.45
N VAL A 103 -5.40 2.77 6.86
CA VAL A 103 -6.37 3.12 5.81
C VAL A 103 -7.54 3.88 6.41
N ASP A 104 -8.08 3.43 7.54
CA ASP A 104 -9.19 4.11 8.24
C ASP A 104 -8.80 5.55 8.59
N ASN A 105 -7.58 5.75 9.13
CA ASN A 105 -7.05 7.07 9.48
C ASN A 105 -6.82 7.94 8.23
N SER A 106 -6.32 7.36 7.13
CA SER A 106 -6.15 8.09 5.87
C SER A 106 -7.48 8.55 5.28
N LEU A 107 -8.51 7.71 5.30
CA LEU A 107 -9.86 8.07 4.86
C LEU A 107 -10.50 9.13 5.78
N ALA A 108 -10.21 9.08 7.08
CA ALA A 108 -10.68 10.06 8.04
C ALA A 108 -10.13 11.47 7.75
N CYS A 109 -8.88 11.60 7.24
CA CYS A 109 -8.32 12.88 6.84
C CYS A 109 -9.16 13.57 5.75
N PHE A 110 -9.63 12.82 4.76
CA PHE A 110 -10.51 13.37 3.73
C PHE A 110 -11.88 13.79 4.31
N ARG A 111 -12.47 12.97 5.18
CA ARG A 111 -13.74 13.31 5.85
C ARG A 111 -13.62 14.58 6.68
N GLN A 112 -12.52 14.78 7.40
CA GLN A 112 -12.24 16.00 8.18
C GLN A 112 -12.15 17.26 7.32
N GLN A 113 -11.82 17.11 6.02
CA GLN A 113 -11.83 18.19 5.03
C GLN A 113 -13.18 18.33 4.31
N GLY A 114 -14.22 17.64 4.77
CA GLY A 114 -15.55 17.68 4.17
C GLY A 114 -15.69 16.90 2.86
N VAL A 115 -14.73 16.02 2.53
CA VAL A 115 -14.79 15.19 1.32
C VAL A 115 -15.55 13.90 1.64
N ALA A 116 -16.61 13.62 0.91
CA ALA A 116 -17.33 12.36 1.00
C ALA A 116 -16.47 11.20 0.44
N LEU A 117 -16.56 10.01 1.02
CA LEU A 117 -15.77 8.87 0.53
C LEU A 117 -16.19 8.41 -0.89
N ALA A 118 -17.42 8.71 -1.30
CA ALA A 118 -17.88 8.50 -2.67
C ALA A 118 -17.13 9.38 -3.70
N ASP A 119 -16.56 10.50 -3.24
CA ASP A 119 -15.77 11.43 -4.04
C ASP A 119 -14.27 11.14 -3.99
N LEU A 120 -13.87 9.98 -3.54
CA LEU A 120 -12.49 9.54 -3.58
C LEU A 120 -12.20 8.65 -4.79
N VAL A 121 -10.96 8.71 -5.23
CA VAL A 121 -10.35 7.75 -6.14
C VAL A 121 -9.12 7.18 -5.46
N ILE A 122 -9.02 5.86 -5.45
CA ILE A 122 -7.92 5.11 -4.83
C ILE A 122 -7.25 4.26 -5.89
N ALA A 123 -5.94 4.42 -6.05
CA ALA A 123 -5.13 3.50 -6.82
C ALA A 123 -4.22 2.71 -5.89
N VAL A 124 -4.17 1.40 -6.06
CA VAL A 124 -3.31 0.50 -5.30
C VAL A 124 -2.28 -0.11 -6.24
N GLY A 125 -1.00 0.10 -5.93
CA GLY A 125 0.11 -0.34 -6.75
C GLY A 125 0.58 -1.78 -6.49
N PRO A 126 1.71 -2.16 -7.12
CA PRO A 126 2.29 -3.50 -6.99
C PRO A 126 2.60 -3.86 -5.53
N HIS A 127 2.22 -5.05 -5.13
CA HIS A 127 2.42 -5.58 -3.78
C HIS A 127 2.58 -7.10 -3.82
N ILE A 128 2.89 -7.73 -2.70
CA ILE A 128 2.93 -9.19 -2.62
C ILE A 128 1.50 -9.75 -2.61
N HIS A 129 1.25 -10.75 -3.47
CA HIS A 129 -0.03 -11.41 -3.56
C HIS A 129 -0.05 -12.72 -2.73
N PRO A 130 -1.23 -13.31 -2.45
CA PRO A 130 -1.33 -14.57 -1.70
C PRO A 130 -0.61 -15.75 -2.38
N CYS A 131 -0.32 -15.70 -3.68
CA CYS A 131 0.54 -16.69 -4.33
C CYS A 131 1.94 -16.82 -3.70
N CYS A 132 2.41 -15.78 -2.98
CA CYS A 132 3.77 -15.69 -2.46
C CYS A 132 3.85 -15.20 -1.02
N TYR A 133 2.74 -14.81 -0.42
CA TYR A 133 2.74 -14.29 0.94
C TYR A 133 2.39 -15.38 1.94
N GLU A 134 3.27 -16.37 2.02
CA GLU A 134 3.21 -17.42 3.02
C GLU A 134 3.45 -16.85 4.42
N VAL A 135 2.63 -17.27 5.39
CA VAL A 135 2.69 -16.86 6.79
C VAL A 135 2.53 -18.07 7.70
N SER A 136 3.11 -18.04 8.89
CA SER A 136 2.93 -19.10 9.88
C SER A 136 1.51 -19.13 10.46
N ALA A 137 1.09 -20.25 11.03
CA ALA A 137 -0.18 -20.32 11.74
C ALA A 137 -0.29 -19.29 12.89
N ALA A 138 0.83 -18.97 13.56
CA ALA A 138 0.88 -17.96 14.62
C ALA A 138 0.60 -16.52 14.11
N PHE A 139 0.77 -16.25 12.82
CA PHE A 139 0.52 -14.94 12.24
C PHE A 139 -0.94 -14.51 12.36
N TYR A 140 -1.87 -15.46 12.29
CA TYR A 140 -3.29 -15.14 12.50
C TYR A 140 -3.53 -14.57 13.89
N GLN A 141 -2.94 -15.15 14.93
CA GLN A 141 -3.06 -14.63 16.29
C GLN A 141 -2.42 -13.24 16.43
N GLN A 142 -1.26 -13.01 15.80
CA GLN A 142 -0.63 -11.69 15.79
C GLN A 142 -1.53 -10.60 15.18
N LEU A 143 -2.33 -10.96 14.19
CA LEU A 143 -3.31 -10.04 13.61
C LEU A 143 -4.53 -9.80 14.52
N LEU A 144 -4.99 -10.85 15.23
CA LEU A 144 -6.10 -10.71 16.19
C LEU A 144 -5.73 -9.79 17.36
N ASP A 145 -4.45 -9.74 17.74
CA ASP A 145 -3.95 -8.90 18.83
C ASP A 145 -3.80 -7.42 18.42
N GLN A 146 -4.04 -7.07 17.15
CA GLN A 146 -4.04 -5.69 16.67
C GLN A 146 -5.42 -5.01 16.88
N PRO A 147 -5.48 -3.68 16.87
CA PRO A 147 -6.75 -2.94 17.00
C PRO A 147 -7.85 -3.38 16.02
N GLY A 148 -7.48 -3.79 14.81
CA GLY A 148 -8.40 -4.32 13.79
C GLY A 148 -8.65 -5.84 13.87
N GLY A 149 -8.32 -6.49 14.99
CA GLY A 149 -8.45 -7.94 15.15
C GLY A 149 -9.85 -8.50 14.90
N ASP A 150 -10.88 -7.78 15.32
CA ASP A 150 -12.27 -8.16 15.05
C ASP A 150 -12.59 -8.19 13.56
N ARG A 151 -12.06 -7.24 12.78
CA ARG A 151 -12.17 -7.24 11.31
C ARG A 151 -11.48 -8.46 10.71
N VAL A 152 -10.27 -8.78 11.20
CA VAL A 152 -9.54 -9.98 10.77
C VAL A 152 -10.34 -11.24 11.04
N ALA A 153 -10.95 -11.36 12.23
CA ALA A 153 -11.79 -12.50 12.59
C ALA A 153 -13.01 -12.65 11.66
N ARG A 154 -13.74 -11.55 11.41
CA ARG A 154 -14.91 -11.55 10.51
C ARG A 154 -14.58 -11.97 9.08
N HIS A 155 -13.41 -11.56 8.59
CA HIS A 155 -13.00 -11.80 7.19
C HIS A 155 -12.00 -12.94 7.01
N ARG A 156 -11.76 -13.77 8.05
CA ARG A 156 -10.72 -14.81 8.06
C ARG A 156 -10.65 -15.64 6.78
N GLN A 157 -11.80 -16.12 6.30
CA GLN A 157 -11.86 -16.99 5.11
C GLN A 157 -11.44 -16.28 3.81
N ARG A 158 -11.59 -14.95 3.74
CA ARG A 158 -11.15 -14.14 2.59
C ARG A 158 -9.67 -13.79 2.69
N LEU A 159 -9.15 -13.64 3.91
CA LEU A 159 -7.79 -13.17 4.17
C LEU A 159 -6.76 -14.30 4.15
N PHE A 160 -7.17 -15.53 4.44
CA PHE A 160 -6.25 -16.65 4.59
C PHE A 160 -6.65 -17.82 3.68
N HIS A 161 -5.69 -18.30 2.91
CA HIS A 161 -5.84 -19.41 2.00
C HIS A 161 -4.97 -20.59 2.47
N SER A 162 -5.51 -21.81 2.41
CA SER A 162 -4.79 -23.05 2.78
C SER A 162 -3.81 -23.52 1.70
N ARG A 163 -3.87 -22.93 0.50
CA ARG A 163 -2.97 -23.22 -0.61
C ARG A 163 -2.54 -21.92 -1.26
N SER A 164 -1.29 -21.84 -1.68
CA SER A 164 -0.86 -20.78 -2.58
C SER A 164 -1.65 -20.84 -3.89
N GLY A 165 -1.85 -19.71 -4.52
CA GLY A 165 -2.19 -19.68 -5.94
C GLY A 165 -1.13 -20.41 -6.78
N PRO A 166 -1.17 -20.38 -8.13
CA PRO A 166 -0.16 -20.99 -8.99
C PRO A 166 1.22 -20.42 -8.63
N VAL A 167 1.98 -21.24 -7.89
CA VAL A 167 3.28 -20.88 -7.32
C VAL A 167 4.35 -21.13 -8.37
N SER A 168 5.30 -20.23 -8.51
CA SER A 168 6.53 -20.49 -9.24
C SER A 168 7.27 -21.67 -8.60
N ASP A 169 7.96 -22.49 -9.39
CA ASP A 169 8.68 -23.68 -8.88
C ASP A 169 9.74 -23.31 -7.83
N ALA A 170 10.26 -22.09 -7.85
CA ALA A 170 11.18 -21.57 -6.85
C ALA A 170 10.54 -21.44 -5.45
N LEU A 171 9.24 -21.15 -5.37
CA LEU A 171 8.51 -21.07 -4.09
C LEU A 171 8.19 -22.45 -3.52
N LYS A 172 7.93 -23.45 -4.36
CA LYS A 172 7.73 -24.83 -3.91
C LYS A 172 8.94 -25.35 -3.16
N ALA A 173 10.15 -24.94 -3.57
CA ALA A 173 11.39 -25.28 -2.89
C ALA A 173 11.61 -24.51 -1.58
N ALA A 174 10.99 -23.34 -1.41
CA ALA A 174 11.11 -22.49 -0.22
C ALA A 174 9.94 -22.66 0.76
N ALA A 175 8.86 -23.38 0.40
CA ALA A 175 7.71 -23.63 1.26
C ALA A 175 8.13 -24.38 2.53
N ARG A 176 7.91 -23.76 3.68
CA ARG A 176 8.37 -24.25 4.99
C ARG A 176 7.19 -24.61 5.86
N GLY A 177 6.82 -25.88 5.86
CA GLY A 177 5.87 -26.45 6.83
C GLY A 177 4.49 -26.75 6.27
N SER A 178 3.83 -27.76 6.84
CA SER A 178 2.52 -28.28 6.44
C SER A 178 1.36 -27.37 6.87
N ASP A 179 1.58 -26.46 7.83
CA ASP A 179 0.54 -25.69 8.53
C ASP A 179 0.55 -24.20 8.17
N ASN A 180 1.29 -23.83 7.11
CA ASN A 180 1.36 -22.46 6.66
C ASN A 180 0.11 -22.04 5.91
N LEU A 181 -0.21 -20.75 6.03
CA LEU A 181 -1.30 -20.09 5.35
C LEU A 181 -0.74 -19.06 4.37
N TRP A 182 -1.54 -18.67 3.38
CA TRP A 182 -1.20 -17.59 2.46
C TRP A 182 -2.12 -16.41 2.74
N PHE A 183 -1.51 -15.26 3.08
CA PHE A 183 -2.24 -14.07 3.48
C PHE A 183 -2.48 -13.14 2.30
N ASP A 184 -3.71 -12.61 2.21
CA ASP A 184 -4.15 -11.71 1.14
C ASP A 184 -4.29 -10.27 1.65
N LEU A 185 -3.24 -9.45 1.42
CA LEU A 185 -3.25 -8.01 1.73
C LEU A 185 -4.34 -7.26 0.96
N ARG A 186 -4.59 -7.66 -0.29
CA ARG A 186 -5.62 -7.06 -1.13
C ARG A 186 -7.00 -7.29 -0.54
N ALA A 187 -7.33 -8.54 -0.23
CA ALA A 187 -8.61 -8.88 0.39
C ALA A 187 -8.82 -8.12 1.72
N PHE A 188 -7.75 -7.88 2.48
CA PHE A 188 -7.82 -7.11 3.72
C PHE A 188 -8.14 -5.63 3.45
N ALA A 189 -7.44 -5.00 2.51
CA ALA A 189 -7.74 -3.62 2.12
C ALA A 189 -9.15 -3.49 1.54
N GLU A 190 -9.60 -4.45 0.71
CA GLU A 190 -10.97 -4.48 0.18
C GLU A 190 -12.04 -4.58 1.29
N ALA A 191 -11.78 -5.37 2.35
CA ALA A 191 -12.67 -5.43 3.50
C ALA A 191 -12.77 -4.08 4.21
N ILE A 192 -11.63 -3.40 4.40
CA ILE A 192 -11.57 -2.05 5.00
C ILE A 192 -12.36 -1.05 4.14
N PHE A 193 -12.14 -1.04 2.82
CA PHE A 193 -12.84 -0.14 1.91
C PHE A 193 -14.36 -0.38 1.93
N ALA A 194 -14.78 -1.65 1.91
CA ALA A 194 -16.21 -2.00 1.95
C ALA A 194 -16.88 -1.55 3.26
N GLU A 195 -16.24 -1.80 4.40
CA GLU A 195 -16.76 -1.36 5.71
C GLU A 195 -16.80 0.17 5.82
N ALA A 196 -15.85 0.87 5.20
CA ALA A 196 -15.84 2.33 5.14
C ALA A 196 -16.89 2.92 4.19
N GLY A 197 -17.48 2.10 3.30
CA GLY A 197 -18.43 2.55 2.28
C GLY A 197 -17.77 3.12 1.01
N VAL A 198 -16.50 2.78 0.75
CA VAL A 198 -15.82 3.14 -0.51
C VAL A 198 -16.34 2.25 -1.63
N SER A 199 -16.79 2.85 -2.73
CA SER A 199 -17.25 2.11 -3.89
C SER A 199 -16.12 1.32 -4.56
N PRO A 200 -16.28 0.03 -4.87
CA PRO A 200 -15.30 -0.72 -5.65
C PRO A 200 -14.95 -0.06 -7.00
N ALA A 201 -15.89 0.67 -7.62
CA ALA A 201 -15.65 1.41 -8.87
C ALA A 201 -14.70 2.61 -8.71
N SER A 202 -14.45 3.05 -7.47
CA SER A 202 -13.50 4.11 -7.14
C SER A 202 -12.10 3.57 -6.82
N VAL A 203 -11.89 2.26 -6.83
CA VAL A 203 -10.62 1.62 -6.49
C VAL A 203 -10.05 0.91 -7.72
N GLU A 204 -8.84 1.27 -8.11
CA GLU A 204 -8.11 0.62 -9.20
C GLU A 204 -6.90 -0.14 -8.65
N TRP A 205 -6.83 -1.43 -8.96
CA TRP A 205 -5.73 -2.32 -8.56
C TRP A 205 -4.76 -2.47 -9.72
N LEU A 206 -3.50 -2.12 -9.49
CA LEU A 206 -2.47 -2.06 -10.52
C LEU A 206 -1.33 -3.03 -10.22
N GLY A 207 -0.77 -3.53 -11.30
CA GLY A 207 0.48 -4.29 -11.28
C GLY A 207 0.33 -5.74 -10.87
N SER A 208 1.49 -6.34 -10.70
CA SER A 208 1.70 -7.76 -10.45
C SER A 208 2.22 -7.99 -9.05
N CYS A 209 2.24 -9.25 -8.63
CA CYS A 209 2.90 -9.65 -7.41
C CYS A 209 4.40 -9.26 -7.44
N THR A 210 4.85 -8.50 -6.44
CA THR A 210 6.24 -8.03 -6.34
C THR A 210 7.24 -9.19 -6.30
N TYR A 211 6.88 -10.27 -5.62
CA TYR A 211 7.72 -11.47 -5.55
C TYR A 211 7.88 -12.16 -6.93
N CYS A 212 6.79 -12.27 -7.70
CA CYS A 212 6.79 -12.95 -9.00
C CYS A 212 7.40 -12.12 -10.13
N THR A 213 7.71 -10.85 -9.90
CA THR A 213 8.19 -9.92 -10.93
C THR A 213 9.62 -9.41 -10.60
N PRO A 214 10.64 -10.31 -10.54
CA PRO A 214 11.97 -9.97 -10.04
C PRO A 214 12.74 -8.97 -10.89
N LYS A 215 12.43 -8.84 -12.18
CA LYS A 215 13.16 -7.97 -13.10
C LYS A 215 12.82 -6.49 -12.91
N SER A 216 11.63 -6.19 -12.40
CA SER A 216 11.12 -4.81 -12.32
C SER A 216 10.59 -4.40 -10.94
N LEU A 217 10.34 -5.35 -10.04
CA LEU A 217 9.79 -5.04 -8.73
C LEU A 217 10.66 -5.58 -7.60
N GLY A 218 10.92 -4.73 -6.59
CA GLY A 218 11.57 -5.09 -5.35
C GLY A 218 10.64 -5.91 -4.45
N SER A 219 11.18 -6.95 -3.79
CA SER A 219 10.44 -7.74 -2.82
C SER A 219 11.32 -8.11 -1.63
N TYR A 220 10.85 -7.74 -0.45
CA TYR A 220 11.47 -8.11 0.82
C TYR A 220 11.43 -9.64 1.01
N ARG A 221 10.26 -10.27 0.78
CA ARG A 221 10.05 -11.71 0.91
C ARG A 221 10.97 -12.49 -0.03
N ARG A 222 11.09 -12.09 -1.29
CA ARG A 222 12.00 -12.74 -2.23
C ARG A 222 13.45 -12.67 -1.75
N ARG A 223 13.86 -11.52 -1.23
CA ARG A 223 15.21 -11.32 -0.71
C ARG A 223 15.51 -12.16 0.54
N THR A 224 14.49 -12.48 1.37
CA THR A 224 14.68 -13.39 2.49
C THR A 224 14.81 -14.85 2.06
N HIS A 225 14.24 -15.23 0.92
CA HIS A 225 14.38 -16.57 0.34
C HIS A 225 15.66 -16.71 -0.48
N PHE A 226 16.00 -15.66 -1.23
CA PHE A 226 17.16 -15.60 -2.12
C PHE A 226 17.94 -14.31 -1.80
N PRO A 227 19.00 -14.42 -0.99
CA PRO A 227 19.78 -13.25 -0.57
C PRO A 227 20.24 -12.40 -1.77
N ALA A 228 19.87 -11.12 -1.77
CA ALA A 228 20.17 -10.17 -2.81
C ALA A 228 20.26 -8.75 -2.22
N PRO A 229 20.86 -7.78 -2.91
CA PRO A 229 20.82 -6.38 -2.52
C PRO A 229 19.39 -5.89 -2.29
N LYS A 230 19.22 -4.89 -1.41
CA LYS A 230 17.93 -4.26 -1.18
C LYS A 230 17.41 -3.66 -2.49
N SER A 231 16.19 -4.00 -2.82
CA SER A 231 15.43 -3.40 -3.91
C SER A 231 14.03 -3.04 -3.42
N PHE A 232 13.54 -1.90 -3.87
CA PHE A 232 12.26 -1.34 -3.48
C PHE A 232 11.76 -0.42 -4.59
N GLN A 233 10.54 0.04 -4.51
CA GLN A 233 9.93 0.98 -5.44
C GLN A 233 9.28 2.14 -4.70
N TYR A 234 9.33 3.34 -5.32
CA TYR A 234 8.59 4.51 -4.87
C TYR A 234 7.23 4.56 -5.58
N SER A 235 6.26 5.05 -4.81
CA SER A 235 4.94 5.42 -5.32
C SER A 235 4.65 6.83 -4.85
N TRP A 236 4.23 7.70 -5.75
CA TRP A 236 4.02 9.10 -5.42
C TRP A 236 2.79 9.68 -6.13
N ILE A 237 2.24 10.73 -5.52
CA ILE A 237 1.13 11.52 -6.04
C ILE A 237 1.36 13.00 -5.70
N LEU A 238 0.90 13.89 -6.57
CA LEU A 238 0.79 15.32 -6.31
C LEU A 238 -0.48 15.89 -6.95
N ARG A 239 -0.90 17.04 -6.45
CA ARG A 239 -1.80 17.95 -7.17
C ARG A 239 -1.00 19.10 -7.79
N GLU A 240 -1.33 19.46 -9.02
CA GLU A 240 -0.79 20.66 -9.68
C GLU A 240 -1.43 21.94 -9.10
N ALA A 241 -0.88 23.09 -9.45
CA ALA A 241 -1.39 24.39 -8.97
C ALA A 241 -2.74 24.74 -9.59
#